data_864c3535ea7327987e71a79d40d82e71
#
_entry.id   864c3535ea7327987e71a79d40d82e71
#
_cell.length_a   1.000
_cell.length_b   1.000
_cell.length_c   1.000
_cell.angle_alpha   90.00
_cell.angle_beta   90.00
_cell.angle_gamma   90.00
#
_symmetry.space_group_name_H-M   'P 1'
#
loop_
_entity.id
_entity.type
_entity.pdbx_description
1 polymer ?
#
loop_
_entity_poly.entity_id
_entity_poly.type
_entity_poly.pdbx_seq_one_letter_code
_entity_poly.pdbx_strand_id
1 'polypeptide(L)'
;MSNQLRNDPKKVAIASMIGTAIEFFDYYIYAAAAVLVFNTQFFKSGDPVSDELLSLSTLALAFFARPIGSALFGHFGDRIGRKKTLVASLLLMGGSTVMIGLLPNYETIGIWAPVLLCLCRVGQGLGLGGEWGGAALVATENAPEGKRAWYGTFPQLGAPIGLFIANASFFLVSYFLGHEGLVEWGWRIPFISSIALVMVGLWVRLTLHESHVFREAEQQGKTQKAPVSVVFRHHLKPLILGTFIMTATYVLFYIMTAFAQVYSRSPAKLSEAGHAMGLGIAPNTFTGLLLLNAIVFAIFTSISGIYADRIGRRKFLLWVTFAMGIFGLAMPLFLSNGTPISVFFFLAVGMVLMGFTFGPMAALLPELFPTEV
;
A
#
# COMPACT_ATOMS: atom_id res chain seq x y z
N MET A 1 23.27 -34.39 6.61
CA MET A 1 23.84 -33.11 7.08
C MET A 1 23.16 -31.92 6.34
N SER A 2 21.84 -31.70 6.51
CA SER A 2 21.11 -30.65 5.77
C SER A 2 20.14 -29.85 6.64
N ASN A 3 20.34 -29.79 7.96
CA ASN A 3 19.34 -29.21 8.88
C ASN A 3 19.76 -27.88 9.55
N GLN A 4 20.86 -27.27 9.12
CA GLN A 4 21.43 -26.11 9.87
C GLN A 4 21.15 -24.72 9.30
N LEU A 5 20.43 -24.53 8.18
CA LEU A 5 20.24 -23.19 7.58
C LEU A 5 18.81 -22.90 7.06
N ARG A 6 17.80 -23.61 7.52
CA ARG A 6 16.41 -23.21 7.21
C ARG A 6 16.01 -22.08 8.16
N ASN A 7 15.76 -20.91 7.61
CA ASN A 7 15.18 -19.81 8.38
C ASN A 7 13.86 -20.26 9.02
N ASP A 8 13.64 -19.92 10.29
CA ASP A 8 12.36 -20.17 10.95
C ASP A 8 11.24 -19.46 10.15
N PRO A 9 10.24 -20.21 9.63
CA PRO A 9 9.16 -19.62 8.83
C PRO A 9 8.45 -18.45 9.52
N LYS A 10 8.31 -18.51 10.85
CA LYS A 10 7.68 -17.43 11.62
C LYS A 10 8.52 -16.16 11.63
N LYS A 11 9.86 -16.30 11.77
CA LYS A 11 10.77 -15.13 11.74
C LYS A 11 10.76 -14.47 10.37
N VAL A 12 10.75 -15.27 9.30
CA VAL A 12 10.66 -14.77 7.92
C VAL A 12 9.35 -14.05 7.67
N ALA A 13 8.23 -14.63 8.10
CA ALA A 13 6.91 -14.02 7.94
C ALA A 13 6.80 -12.68 8.68
N ILE A 14 7.27 -12.62 9.94
CA ILE A 14 7.27 -11.37 10.73
C ILE A 14 8.19 -10.32 10.12
N ALA A 15 9.37 -10.70 9.64
CA ALA A 15 10.29 -9.78 8.99
C ALA A 15 9.70 -9.21 7.70
N SER A 16 9.01 -10.04 6.89
CA SER A 16 8.28 -9.62 5.69
C SER A 16 7.15 -8.65 6.05
N MET A 17 6.40 -8.92 7.12
CA MET A 17 5.33 -8.05 7.63
C MET A 17 5.88 -6.67 8.06
N ILE A 18 6.99 -6.63 8.79
CA ILE A 18 7.61 -5.37 9.23
C ILE A 18 8.09 -4.57 8.02
N GLY A 19 8.76 -5.21 7.06
CA GLY A 19 9.22 -4.56 5.83
C GLY A 19 8.06 -3.91 5.07
N THR A 20 7.03 -4.69 4.78
CA THR A 20 5.86 -4.18 4.05
C THR A 20 5.05 -3.15 4.85
N ALA A 21 5.02 -3.22 6.19
CA ALA A 21 4.38 -2.21 7.01
C ALA A 21 5.05 -0.83 6.87
N ILE A 22 6.38 -0.79 6.78
CA ILE A 22 7.15 0.44 6.57
C ILE A 22 6.85 1.01 5.17
N GLU A 23 6.83 0.14 4.15
CA GLU A 23 6.50 0.53 2.78
C GLU A 23 5.09 1.13 2.66
N PHE A 24 4.11 0.46 3.24
CA PHE A 24 2.74 0.93 3.22
C PHE A 24 2.55 2.19 4.07
N PHE A 25 3.26 2.34 5.18
CA PHE A 25 3.24 3.56 5.96
C PHE A 25 3.67 4.77 5.12
N ASP A 26 4.83 4.69 4.47
CA ASP A 26 5.36 5.76 3.61
C ASP A 26 4.39 6.12 2.47
N TYR A 27 3.71 5.11 1.92
CA TYR A 27 2.70 5.31 0.90
C TYR A 27 1.45 6.02 1.45
N TYR A 28 0.96 5.61 2.63
CA TYR A 28 -0.29 6.14 3.18
C TYR A 28 -0.14 7.52 3.80
N ILE A 29 1.01 7.87 4.38
CA ILE A 29 1.23 9.25 4.82
C ILE A 29 1.17 10.22 3.65
N TYR A 30 1.67 9.82 2.47
CA TYR A 30 1.54 10.63 1.27
C TYR A 30 0.08 10.76 0.83
N ALA A 31 -0.66 9.64 0.78
CA ALA A 31 -2.07 9.65 0.40
C ALA A 31 -2.92 10.53 1.33
N ALA A 32 -2.68 10.42 2.65
CA ALA A 32 -3.34 11.27 3.64
C ALA A 32 -2.98 12.75 3.47
N ALA A 33 -1.71 13.08 3.27
CA ALA A 33 -1.27 14.45 3.04
C ALA A 33 -1.80 15.02 1.72
N ALA A 34 -1.91 14.22 0.66
CA ALA A 34 -2.47 14.64 -0.63
C ALA A 34 -3.93 15.09 -0.50
N VAL A 35 -4.69 14.44 0.38
CA VAL A 35 -6.10 14.81 0.65
C VAL A 35 -6.21 15.96 1.66
N LEU A 36 -5.33 15.98 2.69
CA LEU A 36 -5.50 16.89 3.83
C LEU A 36 -4.78 18.23 3.67
N VAL A 37 -3.66 18.25 2.92
CA VAL A 37 -2.68 19.34 3.01
C VAL A 37 -2.11 19.80 1.66
N PHE A 38 -1.74 18.86 0.76
CA PHE A 38 -0.93 19.24 -0.40
C PHE A 38 -1.64 20.14 -1.41
N ASN A 39 -2.97 20.04 -1.50
CA ASN A 39 -3.79 20.94 -2.30
C ASN A 39 -3.59 22.43 -1.91
N THR A 40 -3.33 22.71 -0.63
CA THR A 40 -3.13 24.10 -0.15
C THR A 40 -1.67 24.51 -0.09
N GLN A 41 -0.75 23.55 0.13
CA GLN A 41 0.68 23.84 0.35
C GLN A 41 1.50 23.85 -0.93
N PHE A 42 1.14 23.02 -1.92
CA PHE A 42 1.94 22.81 -3.12
C PHE A 42 1.26 23.25 -4.42
N PHE A 43 -0.05 23.36 -4.44
CA PHE A 43 -0.81 23.71 -5.64
C PHE A 43 -1.58 25.01 -5.44
N LYS A 44 -1.48 25.93 -6.40
CA LYS A 44 -2.19 27.24 -6.41
C LYS A 44 -2.60 27.58 -7.84
N SER A 45 -3.56 26.81 -8.39
CA SER A 45 -4.13 27.07 -9.73
C SER A 45 -5.13 28.23 -9.72
N GLY A 46 -5.61 28.65 -8.55
CA GLY A 46 -6.68 29.63 -8.38
C GLY A 46 -8.07 29.01 -8.26
N ASP A 47 -8.20 27.69 -8.43
CA ASP A 47 -9.43 26.93 -8.23
C ASP A 47 -9.20 25.77 -7.25
N PRO A 48 -9.87 25.75 -6.08
CA PRO A 48 -9.66 24.73 -5.06
C PRO A 48 -9.91 23.29 -5.54
N VAL A 49 -10.85 23.09 -6.46
CA VAL A 49 -11.15 21.76 -7.01
C VAL A 49 -10.01 21.29 -7.90
N SER A 50 -9.46 22.16 -8.72
CA SER A 50 -8.28 21.87 -9.54
C SER A 50 -7.06 21.56 -8.68
N ASP A 51 -6.83 22.28 -7.59
CA ASP A 51 -5.72 22.05 -6.67
C ASP A 51 -5.84 20.69 -5.97
N GLU A 52 -7.06 20.29 -5.58
CA GLU A 52 -7.31 18.97 -5.01
C GLU A 52 -7.08 17.83 -6.03
N LEU A 53 -7.56 18.01 -7.27
CA LEU A 53 -7.34 17.03 -8.33
C LEU A 53 -5.86 16.92 -8.72
N LEU A 54 -5.12 18.02 -8.78
CA LEU A 54 -3.68 18.03 -9.02
C LEU A 54 -2.94 17.29 -7.89
N SER A 55 -3.28 17.57 -6.64
CA SER A 55 -2.71 16.87 -5.48
C SER A 55 -2.93 15.37 -5.55
N LEU A 56 -4.17 14.93 -5.78
CA LEU A 56 -4.51 13.51 -5.91
C LEU A 56 -3.86 12.86 -7.13
N SER A 57 -3.70 13.58 -8.25
CA SER A 57 -3.07 13.04 -9.46
C SER A 57 -1.61 12.67 -9.25
N THR A 58 -0.92 13.30 -8.29
CA THR A 58 0.46 12.94 -7.94
C THR A 58 0.58 11.51 -7.42
N LEU A 59 -0.50 10.93 -6.87
CA LEU A 59 -0.53 9.51 -6.49
C LEU A 59 -0.24 8.59 -7.68
N ALA A 60 -0.72 8.93 -8.87
CA ALA A 60 -0.51 8.16 -10.07
C ALA A 60 0.97 8.05 -10.47
N LEU A 61 1.79 9.06 -10.19
CA LEU A 61 3.21 9.07 -10.54
C LEU A 61 3.96 7.89 -9.92
N ALA A 62 3.66 7.55 -8.65
CA ALA A 62 4.28 6.40 -8.03
C ALA A 62 3.85 5.08 -8.68
N PHE A 63 2.60 4.97 -9.14
CA PHE A 63 2.14 3.76 -9.83
C PHE A 63 2.83 3.55 -11.17
N PHE A 64 3.05 4.62 -11.95
CA PHE A 64 3.82 4.54 -13.19
C PHE A 64 5.31 4.28 -12.95
N ALA A 65 5.87 4.77 -11.85
CA ALA A 65 7.26 4.55 -11.50
C ALA A 65 7.52 3.12 -10.98
N ARG A 66 6.56 2.45 -10.35
CA ARG A 66 6.73 1.10 -9.78
C ARG A 66 7.18 0.03 -10.78
N PRO A 67 6.57 -0.17 -11.95
CA PRO A 67 7.04 -1.13 -12.94
C PRO A 67 8.47 -0.85 -13.40
N ILE A 68 8.81 0.42 -13.57
CA ILE A 68 10.17 0.85 -13.93
C ILE A 68 11.14 0.49 -12.80
N GLY A 69 10.76 0.78 -11.55
CA GLY A 69 11.52 0.41 -10.35
C GLY A 69 11.74 -1.10 -10.24
N SER A 70 10.69 -1.90 -10.46
CA SER A 70 10.79 -3.37 -10.46
C SER A 70 11.79 -3.88 -11.49
N ALA A 71 11.75 -3.36 -12.71
CA ALA A 71 12.69 -3.72 -13.77
C ALA A 71 14.12 -3.28 -13.43
N LEU A 72 14.29 -2.05 -12.92
CA LEU A 72 15.58 -1.49 -12.55
C LEU A 72 16.23 -2.27 -11.41
N PHE A 73 15.53 -2.39 -10.28
CA PHE A 73 16.05 -3.05 -9.09
C PHE A 73 16.16 -4.57 -9.27
N GLY A 74 15.28 -5.19 -10.06
CA GLY A 74 15.42 -6.58 -10.47
C GLY A 74 16.71 -6.81 -11.26
N HIS A 75 16.96 -5.99 -12.28
CA HIS A 75 18.17 -6.09 -13.11
C HIS A 75 19.47 -5.90 -12.30
N PHE A 76 19.51 -4.90 -11.43
CA PHE A 76 20.67 -4.69 -10.56
C PHE A 76 20.76 -5.76 -9.47
N GLY A 77 19.64 -6.28 -8.96
CA GLY A 77 19.61 -7.36 -7.98
C GLY A 77 20.34 -8.61 -8.46
N ASP A 78 20.15 -8.94 -9.73
CA ASP A 78 20.80 -10.11 -10.35
C ASP A 78 22.31 -9.88 -10.66
N ARG A 79 22.76 -8.62 -10.73
CA ARG A 79 24.17 -8.27 -11.03
C ARG A 79 25.03 -7.96 -9.82
N ILE A 80 24.51 -7.19 -8.87
CA ILE A 80 25.29 -6.69 -7.71
C ILE A 80 24.85 -7.30 -6.38
N GLY A 81 23.85 -8.20 -6.43
CA GLY A 81 23.31 -8.93 -5.29
C GLY A 81 22.00 -8.34 -4.75
N ARG A 82 21.07 -9.21 -4.42
CA ARG A 82 19.71 -8.83 -3.97
C ARG A 82 19.73 -7.99 -2.69
N LYS A 83 20.58 -8.34 -1.72
CA LYS A 83 20.68 -7.59 -0.45
C LYS A 83 21.07 -6.12 -0.67
N LYS A 84 22.07 -5.84 -1.50
CA LYS A 84 22.51 -4.47 -1.80
C LYS A 84 21.42 -3.67 -2.50
N THR A 85 20.72 -4.32 -3.41
CA THR A 85 19.63 -3.72 -4.19
C THR A 85 18.42 -3.39 -3.31
N LEU A 86 18.05 -4.30 -2.39
CA LEU A 86 16.99 -4.06 -1.40
C LEU A 86 17.32 -2.91 -0.44
N VAL A 87 18.59 -2.77 -0.06
CA VAL A 87 19.03 -1.62 0.77
C VAL A 87 18.93 -0.33 -0.04
N ALA A 88 19.36 -0.34 -1.30
CA ALA A 88 19.29 0.83 -2.18
C ALA A 88 17.83 1.27 -2.44
N SER A 89 16.91 0.32 -2.68
CA SER A 89 15.49 0.61 -2.88
C SER A 89 14.85 1.22 -1.63
N LEU A 90 15.14 0.68 -0.44
CA LEU A 90 14.67 1.23 0.83
C LEU A 90 15.19 2.65 1.07
N LEU A 91 16.48 2.88 0.82
CA LEU A 91 17.08 4.22 0.98
C LEU A 91 16.51 5.23 -0.01
N LEU A 92 16.25 4.82 -1.26
CA LEU A 92 15.61 5.68 -2.25
C LEU A 92 14.18 6.03 -1.84
N MET A 93 13.38 5.04 -1.43
CA MET A 93 12.00 5.23 -1.01
C MET A 93 11.93 6.10 0.26
N GLY A 94 12.59 5.67 1.33
CA GLY A 94 12.54 6.37 2.60
C GLY A 94 13.22 7.73 2.56
N GLY A 95 14.31 7.87 1.83
CA GLY A 95 14.96 9.16 1.57
C GLY A 95 14.03 10.13 0.86
N SER A 96 13.30 9.66 -0.18
CA SER A 96 12.29 10.46 -0.87
C SER A 96 11.16 10.88 0.08
N THR A 97 10.72 9.97 0.97
CA THR A 97 9.68 10.28 1.98
C THR A 97 10.14 11.37 2.94
N VAL A 98 11.34 11.25 3.50
CA VAL A 98 11.90 12.27 4.40
C VAL A 98 12.05 13.61 3.68
N MET A 99 12.53 13.59 2.43
CA MET A 99 12.69 14.80 1.61
C MET A 99 11.35 15.52 1.40
N ILE A 100 10.23 14.81 1.19
CA ILE A 100 8.90 15.43 1.11
C ILE A 100 8.61 16.26 2.37
N GLY A 101 8.89 15.72 3.57
CA GLY A 101 8.69 16.44 4.82
C GLY A 101 9.55 17.72 4.96
N LEU A 102 10.65 17.80 4.23
CA LEU A 102 11.57 18.94 4.24
C LEU A 102 11.33 19.95 3.10
N LEU A 103 10.43 19.65 2.15
CA LEU A 103 10.17 20.53 1.01
C LEU A 103 9.59 21.86 1.47
N PRO A 104 10.09 22.99 0.90
CA PRO A 104 9.42 24.28 1.00
C PRO A 104 8.07 24.26 0.27
N ASN A 105 7.14 25.10 0.72
CA ASN A 105 5.81 25.23 0.11
C ASN A 105 5.83 26.13 -1.15
N TYR A 106 4.69 26.20 -1.82
CA TYR A 106 4.52 27.01 -3.03
C TYR A 106 4.80 28.50 -2.80
N GLU A 107 4.47 29.04 -1.61
CA GLU A 107 4.72 30.45 -1.29
C GLU A 107 6.20 30.80 -1.23
N THR A 108 7.04 29.82 -0.90
CA THR A 108 8.49 30.01 -0.75
C THR A 108 9.24 29.86 -2.08
N ILE A 109 8.93 28.82 -2.87
CA ILE A 109 9.70 28.45 -4.07
C ILE A 109 8.85 28.36 -5.35
N GLY A 110 7.57 28.75 -5.28
CA GLY A 110 6.67 28.78 -6.44
C GLY A 110 6.50 27.41 -7.08
N ILE A 111 6.55 27.39 -8.41
CA ILE A 111 6.34 26.17 -9.23
C ILE A 111 7.32 25.02 -8.91
N TRP A 112 8.47 25.30 -8.31
CA TRP A 112 9.42 24.28 -7.92
C TRP A 112 8.91 23.39 -6.80
N ALA A 113 7.97 23.87 -5.97
CA ALA A 113 7.39 23.10 -4.89
C ALA A 113 6.65 21.83 -5.41
N PRO A 114 5.66 21.94 -6.31
CA PRO A 114 5.01 20.73 -6.88
C PRO A 114 5.96 19.90 -7.75
N VAL A 115 6.93 20.51 -8.45
CA VAL A 115 7.91 19.77 -9.26
C VAL A 115 8.76 18.86 -8.37
N LEU A 116 9.32 19.38 -7.27
CA LEU A 116 10.11 18.60 -6.33
C LEU A 116 9.27 17.53 -5.62
N LEU A 117 8.01 17.84 -5.27
CA LEU A 117 7.07 16.87 -4.72
C LEU A 117 6.86 15.69 -5.69
N CYS A 118 6.63 15.98 -6.98
CA CYS A 118 6.48 14.97 -8.03
C CYS A 118 7.75 14.12 -8.20
N LEU A 119 8.94 14.73 -8.17
CA LEU A 119 10.21 14.02 -8.24
C LEU A 119 10.40 13.07 -7.06
N CYS A 120 10.13 13.54 -5.84
CA CYS A 120 10.15 12.67 -4.65
C CYS A 120 9.14 11.53 -4.78
N ARG A 121 7.95 11.79 -5.35
CA ARG A 121 6.93 10.77 -5.57
C ARG A 121 7.38 9.70 -6.56
N VAL A 122 8.05 10.08 -7.64
CA VAL A 122 8.69 9.15 -8.58
C VAL A 122 9.77 8.32 -7.86
N GLY A 123 10.61 8.95 -7.03
CA GLY A 123 11.61 8.28 -6.22
C GLY A 123 11.03 7.22 -5.28
N GLN A 124 9.92 7.55 -4.58
CA GLN A 124 9.17 6.59 -3.77
C GLN A 124 8.66 5.42 -4.61
N GLY A 125 8.06 5.70 -5.78
CA GLY A 125 7.53 4.66 -6.67
C GLY A 125 8.61 3.73 -7.21
N LEU A 126 9.75 4.26 -7.62
CA LEU A 126 10.91 3.47 -8.07
C LEU A 126 11.41 2.55 -6.96
N GLY A 127 11.60 3.08 -5.73
CA GLY A 127 12.06 2.29 -4.59
C GLY A 127 11.10 1.15 -4.23
N LEU A 128 9.79 1.41 -4.28
CA LEU A 128 8.74 0.46 -3.88
C LEU A 128 8.57 -0.72 -4.87
N GLY A 129 8.99 -0.54 -6.14
CA GLY A 129 8.64 -1.45 -7.23
C GLY A 129 9.14 -2.90 -7.09
N GLY A 130 10.21 -3.15 -6.32
CA GLY A 130 10.83 -4.49 -6.23
C GLY A 130 10.53 -5.26 -4.94
N GLU A 131 9.88 -4.66 -3.96
CA GLU A 131 9.89 -5.20 -2.59
C GLU A 131 8.74 -6.15 -2.27
N TRP A 132 7.51 -5.78 -2.62
CA TRP A 132 6.33 -6.56 -2.27
C TRP A 132 6.35 -8.00 -2.83
N GLY A 133 6.71 -8.16 -4.10
CA GLY A 133 6.80 -9.48 -4.73
C GLY A 133 7.82 -10.38 -4.04
N GLY A 134 8.99 -9.84 -3.69
CA GLY A 134 10.02 -10.55 -2.95
C GLY A 134 9.56 -10.96 -1.55
N ALA A 135 8.89 -10.07 -0.81
CA ALA A 135 8.35 -10.36 0.51
C ALA A 135 7.27 -11.47 0.47
N ALA A 136 6.37 -11.42 -0.52
CA ALA A 136 5.33 -12.42 -0.74
C ALA A 136 5.93 -13.79 -1.07
N LEU A 137 6.90 -13.86 -1.99
CA LEU A 137 7.58 -15.10 -2.36
C LEU A 137 8.33 -15.71 -1.17
N VAL A 138 9.13 -14.92 -0.46
CA VAL A 138 9.90 -15.42 0.69
C VAL A 138 8.97 -15.97 1.78
N ALA A 139 7.85 -15.30 2.07
CA ALA A 139 6.88 -15.76 3.06
C ALA A 139 6.19 -17.08 2.63
N THR A 140 5.79 -17.19 1.35
CA THR A 140 5.05 -18.36 0.85
C THR A 140 5.93 -19.57 0.55
N GLU A 141 7.18 -19.36 0.13
CA GLU A 141 8.14 -20.43 -0.12
C GLU A 141 8.65 -21.10 1.16
N ASN A 142 8.77 -20.34 2.26
CA ASN A 142 9.14 -20.86 3.57
C ASN A 142 7.94 -21.38 4.38
N ALA A 143 6.71 -21.31 3.84
CA ALA A 143 5.51 -21.77 4.52
C ALA A 143 5.48 -23.30 4.63
N PRO A 144 4.97 -23.85 5.76
CA PRO A 144 4.65 -25.27 5.86
C PRO A 144 3.59 -25.69 4.83
N GLU A 145 3.60 -26.98 4.46
CA GLU A 145 2.59 -27.52 3.54
C GLU A 145 1.16 -27.23 4.02
N GLY A 146 0.29 -26.86 3.09
CA GLY A 146 -1.11 -26.52 3.36
C GLY A 146 -1.35 -25.19 4.07
N LYS A 147 -0.30 -24.37 4.30
CA LYS A 147 -0.40 -23.06 4.98
C LYS A 147 0.16 -21.90 4.16
N ARG A 148 0.26 -22.05 2.85
CA ARG A 148 0.85 -21.01 1.98
C ARG A 148 0.08 -19.70 2.01
N ALA A 149 -1.25 -19.76 1.95
CA ALA A 149 -2.05 -18.54 2.01
C ALA A 149 -1.98 -17.88 3.39
N TRP A 150 -1.99 -18.67 4.47
CA TRP A 150 -1.82 -18.15 5.83
C TRP A 150 -0.49 -17.41 6.01
N TYR A 151 0.63 -18.00 5.61
CA TYR A 151 1.94 -17.32 5.69
C TYR A 151 2.03 -16.14 4.73
N GLY A 152 1.38 -16.20 3.57
CA GLY A 152 1.25 -15.09 2.64
C GLY A 152 0.46 -13.89 3.20
N THR A 153 -0.38 -14.08 4.23
CA THR A 153 -1.07 -12.94 4.87
C THR A 153 -0.12 -12.04 5.67
N PHE A 154 1.01 -12.52 6.14
CA PHE A 154 1.94 -11.71 6.93
C PHE A 154 2.47 -10.47 6.17
N PRO A 155 3.06 -10.59 4.97
CA PRO A 155 3.40 -9.40 4.19
C PRO A 155 2.17 -8.55 3.84
N GLN A 156 0.97 -9.14 3.70
CA GLN A 156 -0.26 -8.39 3.45
C GLN A 156 -0.74 -7.61 4.68
N LEU A 157 -0.45 -8.07 5.89
CA LEU A 157 -0.72 -7.35 7.14
C LEU A 157 0.05 -6.03 7.25
N GLY A 158 1.13 -5.89 6.48
CA GLY A 158 1.81 -4.60 6.35
C GLY A 158 0.88 -3.47 5.92
N ALA A 159 -0.09 -3.73 5.03
CA ALA A 159 -1.01 -2.71 4.54
C ALA A 159 -1.93 -2.15 5.66
N PRO A 160 -2.72 -2.94 6.40
CA PRO A 160 -3.52 -2.40 7.50
C PRO A 160 -2.69 -1.80 8.63
N ILE A 161 -1.51 -2.35 8.94
CA ILE A 161 -0.61 -1.81 9.96
C ILE A 161 -0.08 -0.45 9.51
N GLY A 162 0.42 -0.34 8.27
CA GLY A 162 0.87 0.92 7.70
C GLY A 162 -0.24 1.96 7.65
N LEU A 163 -1.46 1.57 7.24
CA LEU A 163 -2.64 2.43 7.23
C LEU A 163 -2.97 2.95 8.63
N PHE A 164 -2.95 2.07 9.64
CA PHE A 164 -3.20 2.44 11.02
C PHE A 164 -2.17 3.45 11.52
N ILE A 165 -0.88 3.15 11.38
CA ILE A 165 0.21 4.02 11.88
C ILE A 165 0.20 5.37 11.14
N ALA A 166 -0.03 5.38 9.82
CA ALA A 166 -0.09 6.61 9.03
C ALA A 166 -1.25 7.51 9.49
N ASN A 167 -2.47 6.96 9.58
CA ASN A 167 -3.62 7.75 10.02
C ASN A 167 -3.52 8.13 11.50
N ALA A 168 -2.98 7.28 12.36
CA ALA A 168 -2.71 7.61 13.77
C ALA A 168 -1.75 8.78 13.90
N SER A 169 -0.70 8.84 13.08
CA SER A 169 0.25 9.96 13.10
C SER A 169 -0.42 11.28 12.73
N PHE A 170 -1.23 11.33 11.67
CA PHE A 170 -2.00 12.53 11.31
C PHE A 170 -3.07 12.88 12.34
N PHE A 171 -3.76 11.88 12.89
CA PHE A 171 -4.74 12.09 13.95
C PHE A 171 -4.11 12.71 15.19
N LEU A 172 -2.98 12.18 15.67
CA LEU A 172 -2.27 12.71 16.82
C LEU A 172 -1.76 14.13 16.57
N VAL A 173 -1.17 14.38 15.41
CA VAL A 173 -0.70 15.73 15.05
C VAL A 173 -1.88 16.71 15.03
N SER A 174 -3.01 16.34 14.41
CA SER A 174 -4.20 17.18 14.37
C SER A 174 -4.84 17.36 15.76
N TYR A 175 -4.76 16.35 16.63
CA TYR A 175 -5.28 16.44 17.99
C TYR A 175 -4.49 17.43 18.86
N PHE A 176 -3.15 17.43 18.74
CA PHE A 176 -2.29 18.29 19.56
C PHE A 176 -2.10 19.69 18.98
N LEU A 177 -2.04 19.85 17.67
CA LEU A 177 -1.76 21.13 17.00
C LEU A 177 -3.04 21.80 16.40
N GLY A 178 -4.18 21.11 16.43
CA GLY A 178 -5.36 21.53 15.70
C GLY A 178 -5.24 21.31 14.19
N HIS A 179 -6.33 21.56 13.48
CA HIS A 179 -6.35 21.42 12.01
C HIS A 179 -5.45 22.45 11.31
N GLU A 180 -5.46 23.69 11.78
CA GLU A 180 -4.60 24.76 11.23
C GLU A 180 -3.12 24.44 11.42
N GLY A 181 -2.71 24.05 12.64
CA GLY A 181 -1.33 23.67 12.90
C GLY A 181 -0.88 22.41 12.14
N LEU A 182 -1.80 21.47 11.88
CA LEU A 182 -1.53 20.34 11.00
C LEU A 182 -1.22 20.84 9.58
N VAL A 183 -2.07 21.68 8.99
CA VAL A 183 -1.92 22.16 7.61
C VAL A 183 -0.71 23.06 7.46
N GLU A 184 -0.43 23.93 8.42
CA GLU A 184 0.66 24.90 8.35
C GLU A 184 2.04 24.23 8.40
N TRP A 185 2.25 23.35 9.38
CA TRP A 185 3.57 22.74 9.60
C TRP A 185 3.51 21.28 10.03
N GLY A 186 2.52 20.89 10.83
CA GLY A 186 2.47 19.60 11.52
C GLY A 186 2.47 18.38 10.58
N TRP A 187 2.01 18.53 9.35
CA TRP A 187 2.03 17.49 8.33
C TRP A 187 3.43 16.95 8.00
N ARG A 188 4.47 17.72 8.31
CA ARG A 188 5.87 17.32 8.11
C ARG A 188 6.31 16.24 9.09
N ILE A 189 5.72 16.20 10.28
CA ILE A 189 6.10 15.28 11.36
C ILE A 189 6.03 13.81 10.92
N PRO A 190 4.93 13.30 10.33
CA PRO A 190 4.87 11.92 9.83
C PRO A 190 5.95 11.59 8.81
N PHE A 191 6.25 12.51 7.89
CA PHE A 191 7.27 12.31 6.85
C PHE A 191 8.69 12.28 7.43
N ILE A 192 9.03 13.17 8.34
CA ILE A 192 10.34 13.22 8.98
C ILE A 192 10.51 12.03 9.93
N SER A 193 9.45 11.64 10.65
CA SER A 193 9.49 10.48 11.56
C SER A 193 9.67 9.15 10.82
N SER A 194 9.40 9.08 9.51
CA SER A 194 9.65 7.89 8.70
C SER A 194 11.11 7.46 8.72
N ILE A 195 12.04 8.37 9.02
CA ILE A 195 13.46 8.04 9.18
C ILE A 195 13.68 6.93 10.22
N ALA A 196 12.91 6.94 11.31
CA ALA A 196 12.99 5.90 12.35
C ALA A 196 12.55 4.55 11.81
N LEU A 197 11.48 4.51 10.99
CA LEU A 197 10.99 3.29 10.34
C LEU A 197 11.98 2.78 9.28
N VAL A 198 12.58 3.69 8.50
CA VAL A 198 13.64 3.33 7.53
C VAL A 198 14.83 2.69 8.25
N MET A 199 15.24 3.22 9.41
CA MET A 199 16.31 2.62 10.22
C MET A 199 15.95 1.21 10.70
N VAL A 200 14.71 0.99 11.15
CA VAL A 200 14.21 -0.34 11.53
C VAL A 200 14.20 -1.28 10.32
N GLY A 201 13.71 -0.83 9.18
CA GLY A 201 13.70 -1.60 7.93
C GLY A 201 15.11 -1.98 7.48
N LEU A 202 16.05 -1.05 7.58
CA LEU A 202 17.45 -1.27 7.26
C LEU A 202 18.07 -2.30 8.21
N TRP A 203 17.83 -2.18 9.53
CA TRP A 203 18.32 -3.15 10.51
C TRP A 203 17.77 -4.56 10.24
N VAL A 204 16.46 -4.70 9.98
CA VAL A 204 15.84 -5.99 9.64
C VAL A 204 16.50 -6.59 8.39
N ARG A 205 16.73 -5.79 7.33
CA ARG A 205 17.35 -6.28 6.08
C ARG A 205 18.82 -6.66 6.23
N LEU A 206 19.55 -5.96 7.07
CA LEU A 206 20.96 -6.29 7.34
C LEU A 206 21.10 -7.59 8.12
N THR A 207 20.12 -7.94 8.97
CA THR A 207 20.12 -9.16 9.79
C THR A 207 19.58 -10.40 9.08
N LEU A 208 18.79 -10.24 8.00
CA LEU A 208 18.30 -11.36 7.21
C LEU A 208 19.43 -11.97 6.37
N HIS A 209 19.55 -13.30 6.42
CA HIS A 209 20.42 -14.07 5.53
C HIS A 209 19.75 -14.26 4.17
N GLU A 210 20.55 -14.22 3.11
CA GLU A 210 20.11 -14.48 1.75
C GLU A 210 19.47 -15.89 1.62
N SER A 211 18.37 -16.01 0.84
CA SER A 211 17.65 -17.27 0.73
C SER A 211 18.52 -18.37 0.09
N HIS A 212 18.42 -19.60 0.60
CA HIS A 212 19.14 -20.74 0.05
C HIS A 212 18.84 -20.99 -1.42
N VAL A 213 17.58 -20.79 -1.82
CA VAL A 213 17.11 -20.98 -3.19
C VAL A 213 17.86 -20.05 -4.17
N PHE A 214 18.13 -18.82 -3.76
CA PHE A 214 18.90 -17.89 -4.59
C PHE A 214 20.37 -18.29 -4.70
N ARG A 215 21.02 -18.69 -3.60
CA ARG A 215 22.41 -19.16 -3.62
C ARG A 215 22.60 -20.40 -4.48
N GLU A 216 21.66 -21.34 -4.42
CA GLU A 216 21.69 -22.55 -5.25
C GLU A 216 21.49 -22.21 -6.74
N ALA A 217 20.57 -21.30 -7.07
CA ALA A 217 20.35 -20.83 -8.46
C ALA A 217 21.57 -20.08 -9.00
N GLU A 218 22.23 -19.26 -8.18
CA GLU A 218 23.45 -18.54 -8.50
C GLU A 218 24.62 -19.49 -8.75
N GLN A 219 24.81 -20.49 -7.86
CA GLN A 219 25.86 -21.52 -7.99
C GLN A 219 25.64 -22.41 -9.21
N GLN A 220 24.38 -22.63 -9.63
CA GLN A 220 24.04 -23.45 -10.81
C GLN A 220 24.03 -22.65 -12.13
N GLY A 221 24.28 -21.33 -12.08
CA GLY A 221 24.26 -20.48 -13.27
C GLY A 221 22.89 -20.37 -13.94
N LYS A 222 21.81 -20.70 -13.23
CA LYS A 222 20.43 -20.72 -13.75
C LYS A 222 19.68 -19.40 -13.62
N THR A 223 20.37 -18.32 -13.23
CA THR A 223 19.75 -16.98 -13.17
C THR A 223 19.42 -16.52 -14.58
N GLN A 224 18.13 -16.28 -14.85
CA GLN A 224 17.68 -15.81 -16.15
C GLN A 224 18.16 -14.36 -16.40
N LYS A 225 18.76 -14.12 -17.55
CA LYS A 225 19.34 -12.80 -17.92
C LYS A 225 18.29 -11.70 -18.16
N ALA A 226 17.02 -12.03 -18.36
CA ALA A 226 15.94 -11.06 -18.61
C ALA A 226 14.54 -11.64 -18.30
N PRO A 227 14.18 -11.87 -17.02
CA PRO A 227 12.89 -12.49 -16.65
C PRO A 227 11.68 -11.67 -17.15
N VAL A 228 11.75 -10.34 -17.13
CA VAL A 228 10.66 -9.47 -17.58
C VAL A 228 10.30 -9.70 -19.06
N SER A 229 11.28 -9.87 -19.95
CA SER A 229 11.01 -10.09 -21.39
C SER A 229 10.35 -11.46 -21.64
N VAL A 230 10.68 -12.46 -20.82
CA VAL A 230 10.07 -13.80 -20.88
C VAL A 230 8.60 -13.75 -20.45
N VAL A 231 8.29 -13.01 -19.38
CA VAL A 231 6.90 -12.81 -18.93
C VAL A 231 6.05 -12.17 -20.02
N PHE A 232 6.52 -11.08 -20.63
CA PHE A 232 5.77 -10.40 -21.69
C PHE A 232 5.61 -11.23 -22.96
N ARG A 233 6.59 -12.09 -23.32
CA ARG A 233 6.54 -12.91 -24.52
C ARG A 233 5.74 -14.21 -24.36
N HIS A 234 5.84 -14.86 -23.19
CA HIS A 234 5.35 -16.21 -22.99
C HIS A 234 4.23 -16.33 -21.93
N HIS A 235 4.10 -15.33 -21.03
CA HIS A 235 3.17 -15.37 -19.89
C HIS A 235 2.23 -14.15 -19.85
N LEU A 236 1.88 -13.57 -21.01
CA LEU A 236 1.01 -12.40 -21.09
C LEU A 236 -0.40 -12.67 -20.51
N LYS A 237 -0.94 -13.87 -20.73
CA LYS A 237 -2.27 -14.25 -20.20
C LYS A 237 -2.30 -14.27 -18.65
N PRO A 238 -1.41 -14.95 -17.95
CA PRO A 238 -1.29 -14.85 -16.48
C PRO A 238 -1.10 -13.41 -15.98
N LEU A 239 -0.28 -12.62 -16.66
CA LEU A 239 -0.05 -11.21 -16.32
C LEU A 239 -1.35 -10.40 -16.36
N ILE A 240 -2.09 -10.47 -17.47
CA ILE A 240 -3.36 -9.76 -17.65
C ILE A 240 -4.39 -10.24 -16.62
N LEU A 241 -4.54 -11.54 -16.42
CA LEU A 241 -5.49 -12.09 -15.45
C LEU A 241 -5.16 -11.65 -14.02
N GLY A 242 -3.88 -11.72 -13.62
CA GLY A 242 -3.42 -11.26 -12.30
C GLY A 242 -3.68 -9.76 -12.09
N THR A 243 -3.47 -8.95 -13.12
CA THR A 243 -3.77 -7.52 -13.09
C THR A 243 -5.27 -7.27 -12.83
N PHE A 244 -6.17 -7.93 -13.56
CA PHE A 244 -7.61 -7.76 -13.35
C PHE A 244 -8.09 -8.27 -11.99
N ILE A 245 -7.52 -9.37 -11.48
CA ILE A 245 -7.83 -9.87 -10.13
C ILE A 245 -7.48 -8.80 -9.07
N MET A 246 -6.30 -8.17 -9.18
CA MET A 246 -5.88 -7.13 -8.25
C MET A 246 -6.64 -5.81 -8.41
N THR A 247 -7.11 -5.49 -9.62
CA THR A 247 -7.82 -4.23 -9.89
C THR A 247 -9.04 -4.07 -9.00
N ALA A 248 -9.89 -5.10 -8.88
CA ALA A 248 -11.08 -5.05 -8.04
C ALA A 248 -10.74 -4.76 -6.55
N THR A 249 -9.68 -5.39 -6.05
CA THR A 249 -9.18 -5.20 -4.70
C THR A 249 -8.71 -3.76 -4.46
N TYR A 250 -7.90 -3.22 -5.37
CA TYR A 250 -7.39 -1.85 -5.24
C TYR A 250 -8.47 -0.79 -5.43
N VAL A 251 -9.42 -0.99 -6.35
CA VAL A 251 -10.57 -0.08 -6.52
C VAL A 251 -11.36 0.02 -5.21
N LEU A 252 -11.68 -1.13 -4.58
CA LEU A 252 -12.35 -1.12 -3.28
C LEU A 252 -11.54 -0.38 -2.23
N PHE A 253 -10.23 -0.60 -2.17
CA PHE A 253 -9.35 0.08 -1.22
C PHE A 253 -9.41 1.61 -1.37
N TYR A 254 -9.30 2.12 -2.60
CA TYR A 254 -9.36 3.57 -2.84
C TYR A 254 -10.74 4.16 -2.62
N ILE A 255 -11.81 3.39 -2.83
CA ILE A 255 -13.16 3.82 -2.46
C ILE A 255 -13.26 3.97 -0.93
N MET A 256 -12.72 3.01 -0.16
CA MET A 256 -12.80 3.04 1.32
C MET A 256 -11.88 4.08 1.96
N THR A 257 -10.80 4.45 1.31
CA THR A 257 -9.81 5.38 1.86
C THR A 257 -9.92 6.78 1.23
N ALA A 258 -9.47 6.95 0.00
CA ALA A 258 -9.39 8.26 -0.64
C ALA A 258 -10.77 8.85 -0.95
N PHE A 259 -11.62 8.10 -1.68
CA PHE A 259 -12.95 8.60 -2.06
C PHE A 259 -13.82 8.84 -0.82
N ALA A 260 -13.91 7.88 0.10
CA ALA A 260 -14.72 8.03 1.30
C ALA A 260 -14.28 9.21 2.17
N GLN A 261 -12.96 9.49 2.22
CA GLN A 261 -12.42 10.62 2.94
C GLN A 261 -12.83 11.97 2.30
N VAL A 262 -12.67 12.11 0.98
CA VAL A 262 -13.07 13.32 0.25
C VAL A 262 -14.58 13.52 0.37
N TYR A 263 -15.37 12.49 0.08
CA TYR A 263 -16.83 12.57 0.10
C TYR A 263 -17.38 12.88 1.51
N SER A 264 -16.82 12.28 2.55
CA SER A 264 -17.25 12.53 3.94
C SER A 264 -16.95 13.96 4.41
N ARG A 265 -15.88 14.58 3.92
CA ARG A 265 -15.49 15.95 4.29
C ARG A 265 -16.22 17.00 3.47
N SER A 266 -16.63 16.68 2.26
CA SER A 266 -17.34 17.62 1.39
C SER A 266 -18.59 18.14 2.08
N PRO A 267 -18.94 19.45 1.91
CA PRO A 267 -20.12 20.02 2.52
C PRO A 267 -21.38 19.23 2.20
N ALA A 268 -22.27 19.08 3.18
CA ALA A 268 -23.55 18.42 3.02
C ALA A 268 -24.50 19.32 2.17
N LYS A 269 -24.20 19.45 0.88
CA LYS A 269 -25.04 20.13 -0.11
C LYS A 269 -25.86 19.09 -0.86
N LEU A 270 -27.10 19.41 -1.15
CA LEU A 270 -27.91 18.64 -2.07
C LEU A 270 -27.63 19.14 -3.50
N SER A 271 -27.47 18.22 -4.44
CA SER A 271 -27.48 18.54 -5.86
C SER A 271 -28.88 19.03 -6.28
N GLU A 272 -29.02 19.63 -7.46
CA GLU A 272 -30.33 19.99 -8.01
C GLU A 272 -31.28 18.79 -8.12
N ALA A 273 -30.74 17.58 -8.21
CA ALA A 273 -31.49 16.32 -8.20
C ALA A 273 -31.76 15.77 -6.79
N GLY A 274 -31.44 16.51 -5.72
CA GLY A 274 -31.68 16.10 -4.33
C GLY A 274 -30.69 15.07 -3.77
N HIS A 275 -29.60 14.77 -4.48
CA HIS A 275 -28.56 13.84 -3.97
C HIS A 275 -27.52 14.56 -3.12
N ALA A 276 -27.09 13.95 -2.03
CA ALA A 276 -26.04 14.49 -1.18
C ALA A 276 -24.70 14.53 -1.96
N MET A 277 -24.09 15.71 -2.03
CA MET A 277 -22.77 15.92 -2.65
C MET A 277 -21.62 15.71 -1.67
N GLY A 278 -21.91 15.51 -0.39
CA GLY A 278 -20.97 15.25 0.69
C GLY A 278 -21.71 15.04 2.00
N LEU A 279 -20.99 14.69 3.06
CA LEU A 279 -21.57 14.37 4.37
C LEU A 279 -21.29 15.40 5.46
N GLY A 280 -20.35 16.31 5.25
CA GLY A 280 -19.97 17.36 6.21
C GLY A 280 -19.35 16.82 7.51
N ILE A 281 -18.74 15.63 7.46
CA ILE A 281 -18.12 15.00 8.64
C ILE A 281 -16.75 15.65 8.91
N ALA A 282 -16.49 16.00 10.18
CA ALA A 282 -15.21 16.56 10.58
C ALA A 282 -14.04 15.62 10.24
N PRO A 283 -12.91 16.16 9.74
CA PRO A 283 -11.75 15.35 9.32
C PRO A 283 -11.25 14.40 10.39
N ASN A 284 -11.15 14.84 11.64
CA ASN A 284 -10.69 14.01 12.75
C ASN A 284 -11.66 12.87 13.07
N THR A 285 -12.97 13.09 12.95
CA THR A 285 -13.97 12.04 13.12
C THR A 285 -13.79 10.96 12.06
N PHE A 286 -13.66 11.34 10.79
CA PHE A 286 -13.44 10.38 9.72
C PHE A 286 -12.13 9.60 9.91
N THR A 287 -11.03 10.28 10.25
CA THR A 287 -9.74 9.63 10.51
C THR A 287 -9.84 8.64 11.68
N GLY A 288 -10.57 8.99 12.75
CA GLY A 288 -10.85 8.06 13.85
C GLY A 288 -11.63 6.83 13.42
N LEU A 289 -12.66 6.99 12.57
CA LEU A 289 -13.41 5.86 11.99
C LEU A 289 -12.51 4.97 11.12
N LEU A 290 -11.63 5.57 10.33
CA LEU A 290 -10.69 4.84 9.49
C LEU A 290 -9.67 4.05 10.31
N LEU A 291 -9.18 4.60 11.44
CA LEU A 291 -8.30 3.90 12.38
C LEU A 291 -8.95 2.63 12.94
N LEU A 292 -10.20 2.72 13.41
CA LEU A 292 -10.93 1.55 13.89
C LEU A 292 -11.10 0.50 12.78
N ASN A 293 -11.38 0.95 11.57
CA ASN A 293 -11.58 0.07 10.42
C ASN A 293 -10.28 -0.51 9.85
N ALA A 294 -9.12 0.10 10.08
CA ALA A 294 -7.83 -0.52 9.79
C ALA A 294 -7.57 -1.77 10.64
N ILE A 295 -8.07 -1.79 11.89
CA ILE A 295 -8.03 -3.00 12.76
C ILE A 295 -8.92 -4.09 12.17
N VAL A 296 -10.13 -3.75 11.72
CA VAL A 296 -11.04 -4.68 11.02
C VAL A 296 -10.33 -5.26 9.80
N PHE A 297 -9.70 -4.43 8.98
CA PHE A 297 -8.94 -4.86 7.81
C PHE A 297 -7.83 -5.87 8.17
N ALA A 298 -7.05 -5.61 9.23
CA ALA A 298 -5.99 -6.51 9.69
C ALA A 298 -6.54 -7.88 10.12
N ILE A 299 -7.62 -7.89 10.92
CA ILE A 299 -8.25 -9.13 11.40
C ILE A 299 -8.73 -9.97 10.21
N PHE A 300 -9.46 -9.39 9.28
CA PHE A 300 -10.03 -10.12 8.16
C PHE A 300 -8.99 -10.49 7.09
N THR A 301 -7.90 -9.73 6.94
CA THR A 301 -6.73 -10.15 6.17
C THR A 301 -6.13 -11.43 6.74
N SER A 302 -5.96 -11.53 8.07
CA SER A 302 -5.45 -12.74 8.71
C SER A 302 -6.39 -13.94 8.54
N ILE A 303 -7.69 -13.74 8.81
CA ILE A 303 -8.71 -14.79 8.69
C ILE A 303 -8.80 -15.31 7.26
N SER A 304 -8.64 -14.45 6.25
CA SER A 304 -8.76 -14.80 4.84
C SER A 304 -7.77 -15.90 4.39
N GLY A 305 -6.55 -15.88 4.93
CA GLY A 305 -5.55 -16.91 4.62
C GLY A 305 -5.98 -18.30 5.06
N ILE A 306 -6.62 -18.40 6.24
CA ILE A 306 -7.13 -19.69 6.77
C ILE A 306 -8.24 -20.23 5.86
N TYR A 307 -9.20 -19.39 5.48
CA TYR A 307 -10.29 -19.80 4.60
C TYR A 307 -9.79 -20.12 3.18
N ALA A 308 -8.85 -19.35 2.66
CA ALA A 308 -8.26 -19.60 1.35
C ALA A 308 -7.49 -20.93 1.28
N ASP A 309 -6.78 -21.33 2.36
CA ASP A 309 -6.11 -22.62 2.44
C ASP A 309 -7.10 -23.79 2.58
N ARG A 310 -8.26 -23.59 3.26
CA ARG A 310 -9.28 -24.66 3.47
C ARG A 310 -10.21 -24.86 2.28
N ILE A 311 -10.73 -23.77 1.70
CA ILE A 311 -11.78 -23.82 0.66
C ILE A 311 -11.16 -23.86 -0.75
N GLY A 312 -9.91 -23.43 -0.85
CA GLY A 312 -9.21 -23.17 -2.12
C GLY A 312 -9.36 -21.71 -2.56
N ARG A 313 -8.23 -21.10 -2.97
CA ARG A 313 -8.07 -19.67 -3.26
C ARG A 313 -9.07 -19.16 -4.30
N ARG A 314 -9.21 -19.89 -5.42
CA ARG A 314 -10.10 -19.50 -6.53
C ARG A 314 -11.57 -19.44 -6.09
N LYS A 315 -12.05 -20.48 -5.40
CA LYS A 315 -13.46 -20.56 -4.96
C LYS A 315 -13.75 -19.47 -3.93
N PHE A 316 -12.86 -19.29 -2.97
CA PHE A 316 -12.98 -18.27 -1.94
C PHE A 316 -13.05 -16.86 -2.54
N LEU A 317 -12.13 -16.50 -3.44
CA LEU A 317 -12.08 -15.19 -4.06
C LEU A 317 -13.28 -14.90 -4.96
N LEU A 318 -13.81 -15.89 -5.66
CA LEU A 318 -15.06 -15.72 -6.45
C LEU A 318 -16.23 -15.31 -5.58
N TRP A 319 -16.40 -15.94 -4.40
CA TRP A 319 -17.45 -15.58 -3.46
C TRP A 319 -17.28 -14.17 -2.90
N VAL A 320 -16.06 -13.81 -2.56
CA VAL A 320 -15.77 -12.47 -2.04
C VAL A 320 -15.97 -11.40 -3.11
N THR A 321 -15.55 -11.66 -4.35
CA THR A 321 -15.77 -10.73 -5.48
C THR A 321 -17.26 -10.53 -5.76
N PHE A 322 -18.06 -11.58 -5.67
CA PHE A 322 -19.51 -11.46 -5.78
C PHE A 322 -20.11 -10.62 -4.66
N ALA A 323 -19.66 -10.83 -3.42
CA ALA A 323 -20.06 -10.01 -2.28
C ALA A 323 -19.65 -8.53 -2.43
N MET A 324 -18.47 -8.25 -3.03
CA MET A 324 -18.07 -6.89 -3.38
C MET A 324 -19.02 -6.23 -4.38
N GLY A 325 -19.49 -6.98 -5.37
CA GLY A 325 -20.49 -6.48 -6.33
C GLY A 325 -21.80 -6.08 -5.65
N ILE A 326 -22.30 -6.93 -4.74
CA ILE A 326 -23.50 -6.62 -3.93
C ILE A 326 -23.26 -5.38 -3.05
N PHE A 327 -22.10 -5.31 -2.39
CA PHE A 327 -21.74 -4.16 -1.57
C PHE A 327 -21.67 -2.87 -2.38
N GLY A 328 -21.12 -2.93 -3.62
CA GLY A 328 -21.09 -1.77 -4.53
C GLY A 328 -22.48 -1.21 -4.82
N LEU A 329 -23.47 -2.08 -5.03
CA LEU A 329 -24.87 -1.67 -5.23
C LEU A 329 -25.52 -1.13 -3.92
N ALA A 330 -25.05 -1.59 -2.76
CA ALA A 330 -25.57 -1.18 -1.46
C ALA A 330 -24.91 0.10 -0.91
N MET A 331 -23.80 0.58 -1.49
CA MET A 331 -23.08 1.78 -1.02
C MET A 331 -23.98 3.00 -0.78
N PRO A 332 -24.91 3.36 -1.68
CA PRO A 332 -25.77 4.51 -1.47
C PRO A 332 -26.62 4.42 -0.19
N LEU A 333 -27.01 3.20 0.21
CA LEU A 333 -27.80 2.99 1.44
C LEU A 333 -27.04 3.37 2.71
N PHE A 334 -25.73 3.13 2.73
CA PHE A 334 -24.88 3.50 3.85
C PHE A 334 -24.58 5.00 3.88
N LEU A 335 -24.41 5.63 2.71
CA LEU A 335 -23.98 7.02 2.60
C LEU A 335 -25.13 8.02 2.60
N SER A 336 -26.38 7.57 2.39
CA SER A 336 -27.57 8.44 2.36
C SER A 336 -27.86 9.16 3.67
N ASN A 337 -27.58 8.52 4.81
CA ASN A 337 -27.91 9.06 6.13
C ASN A 337 -26.91 10.08 6.67
N GLY A 338 -25.69 10.18 6.12
CA GLY A 338 -24.68 11.16 6.48
C GLY A 338 -24.19 11.12 7.94
N THR A 339 -24.50 10.08 8.70
CA THR A 339 -24.10 9.97 10.11
C THR A 339 -22.74 9.28 10.26
N PRO A 340 -21.93 9.64 11.28
CA PRO A 340 -20.67 8.93 11.56
C PRO A 340 -20.84 7.42 11.74
N ILE A 341 -21.96 6.98 12.31
CA ILE A 341 -22.27 5.55 12.52
C ILE A 341 -22.47 4.85 11.19
N SER A 342 -23.21 5.44 10.27
CA SER A 342 -23.45 4.88 8.94
C SER A 342 -22.14 4.78 8.13
N VAL A 343 -21.27 5.79 8.22
CA VAL A 343 -19.93 5.77 7.62
C VAL A 343 -19.04 4.71 8.26
N PHE A 344 -19.13 4.51 9.59
CA PHE A 344 -18.41 3.41 10.25
C PHE A 344 -18.78 2.05 9.66
N PHE A 345 -20.08 1.75 9.53
CA PHE A 345 -20.52 0.47 8.97
C PHE A 345 -20.18 0.35 7.48
N PHE A 346 -20.26 1.43 6.72
CA PHE A 346 -19.78 1.46 5.35
C PHE A 346 -18.32 1.05 5.24
N LEU A 347 -17.45 1.69 6.03
CA LEU A 347 -16.02 1.36 6.09
C LEU A 347 -15.80 -0.06 6.60
N ALA A 348 -16.53 -0.51 7.64
CA ALA A 348 -16.35 -1.82 8.22
C ALA A 348 -16.64 -2.94 7.21
N VAL A 349 -17.76 -2.88 6.50
CA VAL A 349 -18.08 -3.88 5.46
C VAL A 349 -17.06 -3.83 4.33
N GLY A 350 -16.70 -2.64 3.85
CA GLY A 350 -15.68 -2.48 2.82
C GLY A 350 -14.33 -3.05 3.23
N MET A 351 -13.87 -2.80 4.47
CA MET A 351 -12.59 -3.28 4.98
C MET A 351 -12.58 -4.79 5.28
N VAL A 352 -13.73 -5.38 5.64
CA VAL A 352 -13.90 -6.85 5.72
C VAL A 352 -13.68 -7.47 4.34
N LEU A 353 -14.38 -6.97 3.32
CA LEU A 353 -14.25 -7.44 1.95
C LEU A 353 -12.83 -7.22 1.41
N MET A 354 -12.22 -6.07 1.73
CA MET A 354 -10.84 -5.78 1.39
C MET A 354 -9.87 -6.79 2.02
N GLY A 355 -10.02 -7.11 3.30
CA GLY A 355 -9.21 -8.11 3.98
C GLY A 355 -9.33 -9.49 3.34
N PHE A 356 -10.55 -9.88 3.00
CA PHE A 356 -10.82 -11.16 2.35
C PHE A 356 -10.27 -11.27 0.93
N THR A 357 -10.23 -10.19 0.16
CA THR A 357 -9.62 -10.23 -1.18
C THR A 357 -8.10 -10.12 -1.10
N PHE A 358 -7.59 -9.24 -0.22
CA PHE A 358 -6.18 -8.88 -0.20
C PHE A 358 -5.28 -9.97 0.38
N GLY A 359 -5.69 -10.64 1.48
CA GLY A 359 -4.86 -11.63 2.16
C GLY A 359 -4.36 -12.78 1.28
N PRO A 360 -5.21 -13.46 0.51
CA PRO A 360 -4.79 -14.59 -0.32
C PRO A 360 -3.93 -14.22 -1.53
N MET A 361 -3.87 -12.94 -1.92
CA MET A 361 -3.19 -12.50 -3.16
C MET A 361 -1.70 -12.80 -3.17
N ALA A 362 -1.03 -12.70 -2.01
CA ALA A 362 0.39 -13.00 -1.89
C ALA A 362 0.73 -14.47 -2.24
N ALA A 363 -0.21 -15.39 -2.04
CA ALA A 363 -0.06 -16.78 -2.43
C ALA A 363 -0.57 -17.03 -3.86
N LEU A 364 -1.68 -16.40 -4.25
CA LEU A 364 -2.33 -16.65 -5.54
C LEU A 364 -1.53 -16.10 -6.72
N LEU A 365 -1.03 -14.86 -6.62
CA LEU A 365 -0.37 -14.23 -7.77
C LEU A 365 0.89 -14.96 -8.24
N PRO A 366 1.80 -15.41 -7.36
CA PRO A 366 2.92 -16.23 -7.79
C PRO A 366 2.50 -17.57 -8.41
N GLU A 367 1.38 -18.16 -7.95
CA GLU A 367 0.87 -19.44 -8.48
C GLU A 367 0.31 -19.32 -9.92
N LEU A 368 0.08 -18.12 -10.43
CA LEU A 368 -0.31 -17.91 -11.83
C LEU A 368 0.87 -18.09 -12.80
N PHE A 369 2.10 -18.02 -12.31
CA PHE A 369 3.31 -18.12 -13.09
C PHE A 369 4.05 -19.43 -12.81
N PRO A 370 4.77 -20.00 -13.79
CA PRO A 370 5.65 -21.13 -13.52
C PRO A 370 6.80 -20.74 -12.58
N THR A 371 7.26 -21.69 -11.78
CA THR A 371 8.32 -21.48 -10.78
C THR A 371 9.67 -21.04 -11.34
N GLU A 372 9.85 -21.10 -12.65
CA GLU A 372 11.09 -20.76 -13.37
C GLU A 372 11.14 -19.26 -13.79
N VAL A 373 10.06 -18.53 -13.60
CA VAL A 373 9.87 -17.12 -13.97
C VAL A 373 9.35 -16.33 -12.78
#